data_0a078dee4b3ea7decf3dae359000d8e8
#
_entry.id   0a078dee4b3ea7decf3dae359000d8e8
#
_cell.length_a   1.000
_cell.length_b   1.000
_cell.length_c   1.000
_cell.angle_alpha   90.00
_cell.angle_beta   90.00
_cell.angle_gamma   90.00
#
_symmetry.space_group_name_H-M   'P 1'
#
loop_
_entity.id
_entity.type
_entity.pdbx_description
1 polymer ?
#
loop_
_entity_poly.entity_id
_entity_poly.type
_entity_poly.pdbx_seq_one_letter_code
_entity_poly.pdbx_strand_id
1 'polypeptide(L)'
;MTPQIPKFLCALIMCTCAATTTVAQQLSAPEAQPATIVGTVLDFTGGVVPGATVRLQRQDQNDDQHVLTQGNGFFKLDGVKPGIHYRVTISSEGFANWTSDEITLTPSQYFILSDINLRIKSVQVSVTVVPAEEVAVQQLKAEEKQRILGVIPNFYVVYDKNPAPLTPKLKFHLAMKLLTDPVTTTGFGLNAAIYQMSGYPSYGQGAKAYGKRLGATFAGGYTNILVGDAVLPSLLHQDTRYLYQGTGTTKSRLLHALSSPFVVRGDNGRREINFSGIGGSLASGAIANAYYPDKDRGARLVLSSALVGVGGRMANAVVQEFLLPKFTSRHDKASH
;
A
#
# COMPACT_ATOMS: atom_id res chain seq x y z
N MET A 1 -62.65 -55.93 83.14
CA MET A 1 -62.09 -57.02 83.97
C MET A 1 -60.58 -56.97 83.73
N THR A 2 -59.92 -56.38 84.70
CA THR A 2 -58.50 -56.56 85.05
C THR A 2 -58.22 -57.98 85.48
N PRO A 3 -57.01 -58.50 85.49
CA PRO A 3 -55.88 -57.92 86.24
C PRO A 3 -54.49 -58.12 85.58
N GLN A 4 -53.59 -57.19 85.89
CA GLN A 4 -52.44 -57.30 86.82
C GLN A 4 -51.21 -58.15 86.40
N ILE A 5 -50.12 -57.40 86.27
CA ILE A 5 -48.69 -57.56 86.49
C ILE A 5 -48.26 -58.69 87.43
N PRO A 6 -47.08 -59.33 87.34
CA PRO A 6 -45.95 -58.75 88.08
C PRO A 6 -44.55 -58.81 87.40
N LYS A 7 -43.73 -57.89 87.91
CA LYS A 7 -42.31 -57.76 87.94
C LYS A 7 -41.54 -59.00 88.35
N PHE A 8 -40.32 -59.15 87.82
CA PHE A 8 -39.05 -59.51 88.55
C PHE A 8 -38.03 -59.82 87.42
N LEU A 9 -36.98 -59.17 87.40
CA LEU A 9 -35.70 -59.05 88.15
C LEU A 9 -34.55 -59.82 87.42
N CYS A 10 -33.50 -59.07 87.23
CA CYS A 10 -32.08 -59.41 87.19
C CYS A 10 -31.49 -60.29 86.10
N ALA A 11 -30.61 -59.82 85.42
CA ALA A 11 -29.16 -59.99 85.64
C ALA A 11 -28.36 -59.46 84.43
N LEU A 12 -27.66 -58.48 84.74
CA LEU A 12 -26.27 -58.17 84.44
C LEU A 12 -25.50 -59.26 83.70
N ILE A 13 -25.25 -59.11 82.39
CA ILE A 13 -24.05 -59.61 81.75
C ILE A 13 -23.51 -58.47 80.85
N MET A 14 -22.44 -57.88 81.39
CA MET A 14 -21.56 -57.00 80.57
C MET A 14 -20.91 -57.86 79.51
N CYS A 15 -21.28 -57.56 78.19
CA CYS A 15 -20.49 -58.04 77.12
C CYS A 15 -19.80 -56.80 76.53
N THR A 16 -18.56 -56.61 76.89
CA THR A 16 -17.66 -55.59 76.32
C THR A 16 -17.34 -55.94 74.85
N CYS A 17 -18.08 -55.37 73.92
CA CYS A 17 -17.66 -55.37 72.50
C CYS A 17 -16.58 -54.30 72.35
N ALA A 18 -15.33 -54.75 72.33
CA ALA A 18 -14.20 -53.94 71.90
C ALA A 18 -14.40 -53.64 70.39
N ALA A 19 -14.80 -52.41 70.08
CA ALA A 19 -14.80 -51.89 68.73
C ALA A 19 -13.34 -51.70 68.27
N THR A 20 -12.77 -52.64 67.57
CA THR A 20 -11.53 -52.48 66.88
C THR A 20 -11.80 -51.54 65.71
N THR A 21 -11.44 -50.27 65.87
CA THR A 21 -11.33 -49.29 64.75
C THR A 21 -10.16 -49.73 63.86
N THR A 22 -10.44 -50.46 62.82
CA THR A 22 -9.49 -50.63 61.66
C THR A 22 -9.26 -49.29 61.05
N VAL A 23 -8.17 -48.63 61.37
CA VAL A 23 -7.65 -47.50 60.59
C VAL A 23 -7.19 -48.11 59.25
N ALA A 24 -8.02 -47.96 58.24
CA ALA A 24 -7.61 -48.20 56.88
C ALA A 24 -6.50 -47.17 56.59
N GLN A 25 -5.25 -47.60 56.70
CA GLN A 25 -4.15 -46.84 56.05
C GLN A 25 -4.43 -46.81 54.59
N GLN A 26 -4.90 -45.63 54.13
CA GLN A 26 -4.96 -45.29 52.72
C GLN A 26 -3.49 -45.31 52.26
N LEU A 27 -3.06 -46.40 51.63
CA LEU A 27 -1.80 -46.41 50.89
C LEU A 27 -1.94 -45.30 49.84
N SER A 28 -1.32 -44.16 50.10
CA SER A 28 -1.03 -43.17 49.05
C SER A 28 -0.28 -43.92 47.96
N ALA A 29 -0.85 -43.99 46.77
CA ALA A 29 -0.13 -44.51 45.62
C ALA A 29 1.22 -43.78 45.58
N PRO A 30 2.35 -44.47 45.34
CA PRO A 30 3.64 -43.85 45.28
C PRO A 30 3.59 -42.74 44.28
N GLU A 31 3.82 -41.50 44.73
CA GLU A 31 3.84 -40.33 43.86
C GLU A 31 4.92 -40.57 42.83
N ALA A 32 4.50 -40.71 41.56
CA ALA A 32 5.40 -41.08 40.47
C ALA A 32 6.54 -40.05 40.41
N GLN A 33 7.78 -40.51 40.58
CA GLN A 33 8.93 -39.62 40.60
C GLN A 33 9.00 -38.75 39.34
N PRO A 34 9.23 -37.43 39.45
CA PRO A 34 9.23 -36.52 38.32
C PRO A 34 10.35 -36.84 37.34
N ALA A 35 10.09 -36.61 36.07
CA ALA A 35 11.05 -36.73 34.97
C ALA A 35 11.70 -35.38 34.67
N THR A 36 12.79 -35.42 33.91
CA THR A 36 13.54 -34.24 33.45
C THR A 36 13.67 -34.24 31.96
N ILE A 37 13.44 -33.09 31.31
CA ILE A 37 13.72 -32.88 29.89
C ILE A 37 14.91 -31.92 29.74
N VAL A 38 15.87 -32.27 28.90
CA VAL A 38 17.03 -31.42 28.58
C VAL A 38 17.21 -31.33 27.10
N GLY A 39 17.85 -30.27 26.64
CA GLY A 39 18.22 -30.10 25.23
C GLY A 39 19.13 -28.92 25.01
N THR A 40 19.64 -28.81 23.80
CA THR A 40 20.44 -27.66 23.36
C THR A 40 19.80 -27.07 22.11
N VAL A 41 19.53 -25.77 22.13
CA VAL A 41 18.92 -25.04 21.03
C VAL A 41 20.01 -24.52 20.13
N LEU A 42 19.93 -24.90 18.86
CA LEU A 42 20.84 -24.47 17.80
C LEU A 42 20.07 -23.65 16.75
N ASP A 43 20.76 -22.83 16.02
CA ASP A 43 20.27 -22.20 14.81
C ASP A 43 20.56 -23.08 13.57
N PHE A 44 20.10 -22.62 12.39
CA PHE A 44 20.28 -23.32 11.12
C PHE A 44 21.75 -23.44 10.67
N THR A 45 22.69 -22.68 11.29
CA THR A 45 24.14 -22.75 11.04
C THR A 45 24.86 -23.66 12.03
N GLY A 46 24.16 -24.19 13.03
CA GLY A 46 24.72 -24.97 14.14
C GLY A 46 25.24 -24.11 15.29
N GLY A 47 25.00 -22.80 15.26
CA GLY A 47 25.31 -21.89 16.37
C GLY A 47 24.33 -22.06 17.52
N VAL A 48 24.82 -21.93 18.77
CA VAL A 48 23.95 -22.00 19.97
C VAL A 48 23.07 -20.74 20.07
N VAL A 49 21.82 -20.91 20.53
CA VAL A 49 20.87 -19.81 20.71
C VAL A 49 20.61 -19.58 22.19
N PRO A 50 21.29 -18.60 22.82
CA PRO A 50 21.06 -18.23 24.21
C PRO A 50 19.79 -17.39 24.36
N GLY A 51 19.14 -17.48 25.55
CA GLY A 51 17.96 -16.66 25.86
C GLY A 51 16.67 -17.04 25.11
N ALA A 52 16.65 -18.16 24.39
CA ALA A 52 15.44 -18.67 23.78
C ALA A 52 14.46 -19.15 24.88
N THR A 53 13.17 -18.84 24.71
CA THR A 53 12.12 -19.29 25.64
C THR A 53 11.69 -20.69 25.25
N VAL A 54 11.91 -21.64 26.15
CA VAL A 54 11.45 -23.04 26.04
C VAL A 54 10.19 -23.21 26.86
N ARG A 55 9.09 -23.55 26.26
CA ARG A 55 7.79 -23.73 26.88
C ARG A 55 7.36 -25.20 26.79
N LEU A 56 7.01 -25.79 27.92
CA LEU A 56 6.45 -27.11 28.00
C LEU A 56 4.92 -27.00 28.17
N GLN A 57 4.17 -27.48 27.20
CA GLN A 57 2.72 -27.41 27.19
C GLN A 57 2.11 -28.81 27.40
N ARG A 58 1.11 -28.90 28.30
CA ARG A 58 0.26 -30.08 28.44
C ARG A 58 -0.91 -29.99 27.51
N GLN A 59 -1.32 -31.12 26.97
CA GLN A 59 -2.45 -31.17 26.03
C GLN A 59 -3.80 -30.89 26.72
N ASP A 60 -3.91 -31.17 28.03
CA ASP A 60 -5.19 -31.15 28.77
C ASP A 60 -5.35 -29.96 29.76
N GLN A 61 -4.35 -29.13 29.95
CA GLN A 61 -4.39 -28.03 30.92
C GLN A 61 -3.55 -26.85 30.49
N ASN A 62 -3.96 -25.66 30.89
CA ASN A 62 -3.29 -24.39 30.59
C ASN A 62 -2.10 -24.11 31.55
N ASP A 63 -1.48 -25.17 32.14
CA ASP A 63 -0.34 -25.05 33.04
C ASP A 63 0.96 -25.21 32.25
N ASP A 64 1.55 -24.07 31.87
CA ASP A 64 2.77 -23.99 31.06
C ASP A 64 3.99 -23.77 31.93
N GLN A 65 4.92 -24.71 31.95
CA GLN A 65 6.26 -24.49 32.47
C GLN A 65 7.15 -23.87 31.43
N HIS A 66 7.91 -22.82 31.74
CA HIS A 66 8.85 -22.20 30.80
C HIS A 66 10.21 -21.97 31.47
N VAL A 67 11.26 -22.08 30.65
CA VAL A 67 12.65 -21.79 31.02
C VAL A 67 13.34 -21.07 29.88
N LEU A 68 14.43 -20.35 30.17
CA LEU A 68 15.28 -19.73 29.16
C LEU A 68 16.52 -20.59 28.92
N THR A 69 16.98 -20.62 27.67
CA THR A 69 18.26 -21.27 27.35
C THR A 69 19.43 -20.48 27.93
N GLN A 70 20.43 -21.20 28.44
CA GLN A 70 21.67 -20.64 28.98
C GLN A 70 22.57 -20.09 27.86
N GLY A 71 23.71 -19.49 28.23
CA GLY A 71 24.67 -18.92 27.28
C GLY A 71 25.25 -19.92 26.26
N ASN A 72 25.21 -21.21 26.56
CA ASN A 72 25.58 -22.31 25.65
C ASN A 72 24.40 -22.94 24.91
N GLY A 73 23.22 -22.31 24.94
CA GLY A 73 21.99 -22.81 24.32
C GLY A 73 21.32 -23.97 25.08
N PHE A 74 21.88 -24.42 26.22
CA PHE A 74 21.35 -25.53 27.01
C PHE A 74 20.11 -25.09 27.81
N PHE A 75 19.14 -26.00 27.95
CA PHE A 75 18.01 -25.84 28.86
C PHE A 75 17.72 -27.12 29.65
N LYS A 76 17.09 -26.97 30.79
CA LYS A 76 16.64 -28.07 31.65
C LYS A 76 15.26 -27.78 32.20
N LEU A 77 14.31 -28.68 32.00
CA LEU A 77 12.96 -28.67 32.56
C LEU A 77 12.86 -29.79 33.59
N ASP A 78 12.86 -29.44 34.85
CA ASP A 78 12.74 -30.37 35.98
C ASP A 78 11.30 -30.47 36.48
N GLY A 79 10.98 -31.55 37.19
CA GLY A 79 9.67 -31.70 37.85
C GLY A 79 8.55 -32.08 36.90
N VAL A 80 8.87 -32.63 35.71
CA VAL A 80 7.86 -33.00 34.70
C VAL A 80 7.14 -34.27 35.15
N LYS A 81 5.80 -34.22 35.24
CA LYS A 81 4.97 -35.36 35.66
C LYS A 81 4.97 -36.46 34.58
N PRO A 82 5.26 -37.72 34.94
CA PRO A 82 5.25 -38.82 34.00
C PRO A 82 3.82 -39.23 33.60
N GLY A 83 3.69 -39.96 32.51
CA GLY A 83 2.40 -40.47 32.02
C GLY A 83 1.45 -39.47 31.37
N ILE A 84 1.95 -38.26 31.10
CA ILE A 84 1.19 -37.17 30.46
C ILE A 84 1.82 -36.85 29.14
N HIS A 85 1.00 -36.43 28.17
CA HIS A 85 1.44 -35.98 26.84
C HIS A 85 1.85 -34.52 26.88
N TYR A 86 3.08 -34.26 26.48
CA TYR A 86 3.66 -32.94 26.47
C TYR A 86 4.11 -32.54 25.06
N ARG A 87 4.16 -31.24 24.80
CA ARG A 87 4.79 -30.66 23.62
C ARG A 87 5.71 -29.52 24.07
N VAL A 88 6.92 -29.50 23.51
CA VAL A 88 7.89 -28.45 23.78
C VAL A 88 7.84 -27.46 22.61
N THR A 89 7.61 -26.18 22.90
CA THR A 89 7.70 -25.09 21.94
C THR A 89 8.84 -24.18 22.31
N ILE A 90 9.71 -23.88 21.34
CA ILE A 90 10.87 -23.00 21.53
C ILE A 90 10.72 -21.80 20.65
N SER A 91 10.85 -20.61 21.25
CA SER A 91 10.74 -19.32 20.56
C SER A 91 11.93 -18.42 20.87
N SER A 92 12.43 -17.73 19.88
CA SER A 92 13.48 -16.72 20.01
C SER A 92 13.26 -15.60 19.01
N GLU A 93 13.69 -14.38 19.33
CA GLU A 93 13.53 -13.23 18.45
C GLU A 93 14.28 -13.45 17.14
N GLY A 94 13.64 -13.15 16.00
CA GLY A 94 14.20 -13.37 14.66
C GLY A 94 14.07 -14.78 14.13
N PHE A 95 13.62 -15.76 14.93
CA PHE A 95 13.45 -17.15 14.52
C PHE A 95 11.98 -17.56 14.44
N ALA A 96 11.70 -18.55 13.61
CA ALA A 96 10.41 -19.23 13.60
C ALA A 96 10.31 -20.13 14.83
N ASN A 97 9.12 -20.26 15.41
CA ASN A 97 8.89 -21.17 16.51
C ASN A 97 9.18 -22.60 16.07
N TRP A 98 9.95 -23.31 16.90
CA TRP A 98 10.18 -24.75 16.77
C TRP A 98 9.26 -25.49 17.74
N THR A 99 8.70 -26.62 17.31
CA THR A 99 7.78 -27.40 18.15
C THR A 99 8.16 -28.87 18.02
N SER A 100 8.24 -29.59 19.15
CA SER A 100 8.53 -31.02 19.18
C SER A 100 7.31 -31.84 18.74
N ASP A 101 7.57 -33.09 18.42
CA ASP A 101 6.56 -34.14 18.47
C ASP A 101 6.04 -34.31 19.90
N GLU A 102 4.98 -35.12 20.04
CA GLU A 102 4.39 -35.44 21.33
C GLU A 102 5.33 -36.30 22.17
N ILE A 103 5.58 -35.88 23.42
CA ILE A 103 6.50 -36.50 24.35
C ILE A 103 5.73 -37.08 25.51
N THR A 104 5.90 -38.38 25.78
CA THR A 104 5.39 -39.03 27.00
C THR A 104 6.56 -39.57 27.80
N LEU A 105 6.61 -39.24 29.09
CA LEU A 105 7.73 -39.58 29.97
C LEU A 105 7.33 -40.70 30.94
N THR A 106 8.31 -41.57 31.25
CA THR A 106 8.22 -42.53 32.34
C THR A 106 8.76 -41.94 33.64
N PRO A 107 8.36 -42.49 34.80
CA PRO A 107 8.89 -42.01 36.09
C PRO A 107 10.44 -42.01 36.14
N SER A 108 11.02 -40.95 36.69
CA SER A 108 12.48 -40.71 36.80
C SER A 108 13.23 -40.65 35.48
N GLN A 109 12.54 -40.52 34.37
CA GLN A 109 13.18 -40.49 33.05
C GLN A 109 13.96 -39.19 32.85
N TYR A 110 15.19 -39.34 32.36
CA TYR A 110 15.99 -38.23 31.83
C TYR A 110 15.91 -38.25 30.30
N PHE A 111 15.12 -37.30 29.73
CA PHE A 111 14.83 -37.27 28.31
C PHE A 111 15.65 -36.19 27.64
N ILE A 112 16.45 -36.58 26.63
CA ILE A 112 17.23 -35.65 25.83
C ILE A 112 16.47 -35.31 24.57
N LEU A 113 16.08 -34.04 24.42
CA LEU A 113 15.45 -33.53 23.23
C LEU A 113 16.55 -33.10 22.25
N SER A 114 16.70 -33.87 21.19
CA SER A 114 17.71 -33.67 20.12
C SER A 114 17.09 -32.92 18.92
N ASP A 115 17.95 -32.50 18.00
CA ASP A 115 17.56 -31.91 16.70
C ASP A 115 16.76 -30.60 16.76
N ILE A 116 17.02 -29.79 17.78
CA ILE A 116 16.41 -28.49 17.96
C ILE A 116 17.15 -27.47 17.08
N ASN A 117 16.67 -27.25 15.87
CA ASN A 117 17.26 -26.30 14.95
C ASN A 117 16.25 -25.18 14.63
N LEU A 118 16.50 -23.97 15.13
CA LEU A 118 15.67 -22.80 14.83
C LEU A 118 15.97 -22.27 13.43
N ARG A 119 14.93 -22.08 12.64
CA ARG A 119 15.01 -21.45 11.32
C ARG A 119 14.69 -19.97 11.45
N ILE A 120 15.33 -19.13 10.61
CA ILE A 120 15.00 -17.71 10.55
C ILE A 120 13.51 -17.57 10.23
N LYS A 121 12.85 -16.65 10.94
CA LYS A 121 11.46 -16.29 10.65
C LYS A 121 11.43 -15.64 9.27
N SER A 122 11.04 -16.38 8.24
CA SER A 122 10.78 -15.79 6.94
C SER A 122 9.59 -14.85 7.06
N VAL A 123 9.84 -13.56 6.93
CA VAL A 123 8.77 -12.60 6.67
C VAL A 123 8.29 -12.95 5.26
N GLN A 124 7.17 -13.63 5.15
CA GLN A 124 6.47 -13.70 3.87
C GLN A 124 5.97 -12.28 3.59
N VAL A 125 6.77 -11.51 2.88
CA VAL A 125 6.27 -10.36 2.15
C VAL A 125 5.40 -10.97 1.05
N SER A 126 4.09 -11.02 1.27
CA SER A 126 3.16 -11.30 0.19
C SER A 126 3.27 -10.11 -0.76
N VAL A 127 4.08 -10.26 -1.80
CA VAL A 127 4.08 -9.35 -2.94
C VAL A 127 2.76 -9.59 -3.65
N THR A 128 1.75 -8.81 -3.26
CA THR A 128 0.53 -8.73 -4.04
C THR A 128 0.92 -8.02 -5.33
N VAL A 129 1.04 -8.76 -6.42
CA VAL A 129 1.23 -8.18 -7.76
C VAL A 129 -0.06 -7.46 -8.10
N VAL A 130 -0.11 -6.15 -7.80
CA VAL A 130 -1.22 -5.29 -8.22
C VAL A 130 -1.06 -5.08 -9.73
N PRO A 131 -2.09 -5.35 -10.54
CA PRO A 131 -2.03 -5.09 -11.98
C PRO A 131 -1.63 -3.64 -12.25
N ALA A 132 -0.77 -3.41 -13.24
CA ALA A 132 -0.29 -2.05 -13.58
C ALA A 132 -1.44 -1.07 -13.86
N GLU A 133 -2.55 -1.56 -14.39
CA GLU A 133 -3.76 -0.75 -14.62
C GLU A 133 -4.39 -0.26 -13.31
N GLU A 134 -4.43 -1.09 -12.27
CA GLU A 134 -4.97 -0.69 -10.97
C GLU A 134 -4.09 0.37 -10.30
N VAL A 135 -2.76 0.22 -10.42
CA VAL A 135 -1.81 1.25 -9.96
C VAL A 135 -2.04 2.56 -10.72
N ALA A 136 -2.20 2.50 -12.06
CA ALA A 136 -2.49 3.67 -12.88
C ALA A 136 -3.79 4.36 -12.47
N VAL A 137 -4.85 3.61 -12.17
CA VAL A 137 -6.12 4.17 -11.67
C VAL A 137 -5.96 4.85 -10.32
N GLN A 138 -5.21 4.26 -9.40
CA GLN A 138 -4.98 4.86 -8.07
C GLN A 138 -4.14 6.12 -8.16
N GLN A 139 -3.07 6.12 -8.95
CA GLN A 139 -2.23 7.30 -9.20
C GLN A 139 -3.05 8.42 -9.86
N LEU A 140 -3.82 8.10 -10.90
CA LEU A 140 -4.67 9.07 -11.57
C LEU A 140 -5.70 9.71 -10.63
N LYS A 141 -6.36 8.93 -9.76
CA LYS A 141 -7.27 9.47 -8.75
C LYS A 141 -6.59 10.44 -7.78
N ALA A 142 -5.31 10.24 -7.48
CA ALA A 142 -4.52 11.16 -6.67
C ALA A 142 -4.19 12.45 -7.47
N GLU A 143 -3.78 12.31 -8.73
CA GLU A 143 -3.49 13.44 -9.63
C GLU A 143 -4.72 14.32 -9.85
N GLU A 144 -5.89 13.72 -10.05
CA GLU A 144 -7.17 14.43 -10.24
C GLU A 144 -7.60 15.31 -9.06
N LYS A 145 -7.06 15.09 -7.88
CA LYS A 145 -7.29 15.91 -6.69
C LYS A 145 -6.31 17.08 -6.58
N GLN A 146 -5.27 17.10 -7.41
CA GLN A 146 -4.26 18.16 -7.36
C GLN A 146 -4.82 19.48 -7.88
N ARG A 147 -4.75 20.51 -7.03
CA ARG A 147 -5.16 21.85 -7.38
C ARG A 147 -4.16 22.86 -6.84
N ILE A 148 -3.85 23.88 -7.65
CA ILE A 148 -3.03 25.02 -7.25
C ILE A 148 -3.93 25.94 -6.43
N LEU A 149 -3.50 26.31 -5.22
CA LEU A 149 -4.28 27.10 -4.26
C LEU A 149 -5.70 26.53 -3.99
N GLY A 150 -5.87 25.23 -4.14
CA GLY A 150 -7.16 24.56 -3.94
C GLY A 150 -8.19 24.77 -5.07
N VAL A 151 -7.91 25.59 -6.07
CA VAL A 151 -8.88 25.99 -7.11
C VAL A 151 -8.46 25.53 -8.51
N ILE A 152 -7.27 25.91 -8.97
CA ILE A 152 -6.83 25.70 -10.36
C ILE A 152 -6.42 24.24 -10.56
N PRO A 153 -6.98 23.52 -11.55
CA PRO A 153 -6.64 22.12 -11.81
C PRO A 153 -5.17 21.95 -12.19
N ASN A 154 -4.52 20.93 -11.59
CA ASN A 154 -3.14 20.56 -11.89
C ASN A 154 -3.02 19.07 -12.23
N PHE A 155 -3.97 18.54 -12.98
CA PHE A 155 -4.14 17.11 -13.24
C PHE A 155 -3.07 16.51 -14.16
N TYR A 156 -2.42 17.34 -14.97
CA TYR A 156 -1.40 16.91 -15.95
C TYR A 156 0.02 17.00 -15.41
N VAL A 157 0.20 17.07 -14.08
CA VAL A 157 1.52 17.06 -13.45
C VAL A 157 1.64 15.84 -12.56
N VAL A 158 2.66 15.03 -12.86
CA VAL A 158 2.96 13.79 -12.13
C VAL A 158 4.13 14.04 -11.19
N TYR A 159 3.90 13.87 -9.91
CA TYR A 159 4.94 13.98 -8.87
C TYR A 159 5.53 12.63 -8.48
N ASP A 160 4.90 11.53 -8.87
CA ASP A 160 5.43 10.18 -8.67
C ASP A 160 6.67 9.96 -9.56
N LYS A 161 7.72 9.36 -9.00
CA LYS A 161 8.95 9.06 -9.73
C LYS A 161 8.79 7.89 -10.71
N ASN A 162 7.86 6.99 -10.40
CA ASN A 162 7.56 5.80 -11.20
C ASN A 162 6.08 5.76 -11.58
N PRO A 163 5.60 6.70 -12.42
CA PRO A 163 4.22 6.70 -12.82
C PRO A 163 3.91 5.48 -13.69
N ALA A 164 2.78 4.84 -13.39
CA ALA A 164 2.26 3.78 -14.24
C ALA A 164 1.74 4.37 -15.56
N PRO A 165 1.92 3.66 -16.68
CA PRO A 165 1.39 4.10 -17.97
C PRO A 165 -0.13 4.14 -17.94
N LEU A 166 -0.71 5.20 -18.50
CA LEU A 166 -2.16 5.33 -18.59
C LEU A 166 -2.71 4.53 -19.77
N THR A 167 -3.77 3.76 -19.52
CA THR A 167 -4.53 3.14 -20.61
C THR A 167 -5.23 4.20 -21.46
N PRO A 168 -5.57 3.92 -22.73
CA PRO A 168 -6.32 4.86 -23.57
C PRO A 168 -7.58 5.41 -22.87
N LYS A 169 -8.32 4.56 -22.18
CA LYS A 169 -9.50 4.94 -21.39
C LYS A 169 -9.18 6.00 -20.34
N LEU A 170 -8.07 5.85 -19.62
CA LEU A 170 -7.63 6.80 -18.59
C LEU A 170 -7.12 8.11 -19.19
N LYS A 171 -6.45 8.08 -20.36
CA LYS A 171 -6.04 9.29 -21.11
C LYS A 171 -7.27 10.10 -21.52
N PHE A 172 -8.29 9.45 -22.09
CA PHE A 172 -9.57 10.10 -22.43
C PHE A 172 -10.29 10.64 -21.19
N HIS A 173 -10.33 9.87 -20.10
CA HIS A 173 -10.95 10.31 -18.85
C HIS A 173 -10.30 11.60 -18.32
N LEU A 174 -8.97 11.65 -18.28
CA LEU A 174 -8.21 12.82 -17.83
C LEU A 174 -8.46 14.05 -18.71
N ALA A 175 -8.45 13.87 -20.05
CA ALA A 175 -8.72 14.94 -21.00
C ALA A 175 -10.15 15.48 -20.83
N MET A 176 -11.16 14.62 -20.69
CA MET A 176 -12.54 15.04 -20.45
C MET A 176 -12.70 15.77 -19.13
N LYS A 177 -12.04 15.31 -18.09
CA LYS A 177 -12.05 15.98 -16.77
C LYS A 177 -11.49 17.40 -16.85
N LEU A 178 -10.41 17.59 -17.58
CA LEU A 178 -9.84 18.92 -17.82
C LEU A 178 -10.79 19.81 -18.61
N LEU A 179 -11.40 19.29 -19.67
CA LEU A 179 -12.32 20.03 -20.53
C LEU A 179 -13.62 20.46 -19.81
N THR A 180 -14.07 19.66 -18.87
CA THR A 180 -15.29 19.95 -18.07
C THR A 180 -14.99 20.74 -16.80
N ASP A 181 -13.71 21.01 -16.48
CA ASP A 181 -13.36 21.80 -15.31
C ASP A 181 -13.76 23.28 -15.49
N PRO A 182 -14.49 23.87 -14.51
CA PRO A 182 -14.96 25.26 -14.61
C PRO A 182 -13.82 26.27 -14.76
N VAL A 183 -12.66 26.01 -14.18
CA VAL A 183 -11.51 26.93 -14.28
C VAL A 183 -10.91 26.90 -15.69
N THR A 184 -10.81 25.71 -16.30
CA THR A 184 -10.37 25.55 -17.69
C THR A 184 -11.32 26.28 -18.64
N THR A 185 -12.61 26.11 -18.48
CA THR A 185 -13.64 26.76 -19.33
C THR A 185 -13.62 28.28 -19.14
N THR A 186 -13.47 28.76 -17.91
CA THR A 186 -13.30 30.18 -17.62
C THR A 186 -12.01 30.74 -18.26
N GLY A 187 -10.92 29.93 -18.25
CA GLY A 187 -9.66 30.29 -18.93
C GLY A 187 -9.83 30.50 -20.44
N PHE A 188 -10.65 29.70 -21.11
CA PHE A 188 -10.98 29.95 -22.52
C PHE A 188 -11.74 31.27 -22.72
N GLY A 189 -12.64 31.61 -21.82
CA GLY A 189 -13.34 32.92 -21.83
C GLY A 189 -12.39 34.10 -21.68
N LEU A 190 -11.46 34.02 -20.71
CA LEU A 190 -10.43 35.05 -20.52
C LEU A 190 -9.51 35.17 -21.72
N ASN A 191 -9.11 34.05 -22.33
CA ASN A 191 -8.30 34.08 -23.56
C ASN A 191 -9.05 34.73 -24.74
N ALA A 192 -10.35 34.47 -24.87
CA ALA A 192 -11.19 35.15 -25.86
C ALA A 192 -11.26 36.66 -25.62
N ALA A 193 -11.28 37.11 -24.35
CA ALA A 193 -11.22 38.54 -24.00
C ALA A 193 -9.86 39.18 -24.39
N ILE A 194 -8.75 38.48 -24.15
CA ILE A 194 -7.41 38.92 -24.58
C ILE A 194 -7.37 39.05 -26.11
N TYR A 195 -7.90 38.07 -26.83
CA TYR A 195 -8.01 38.13 -28.31
C TYR A 195 -8.92 39.26 -28.79
N GLN A 196 -9.97 39.59 -28.03
CA GLN A 196 -10.82 40.75 -28.33
C GLN A 196 -10.05 42.05 -28.20
N MET A 197 -9.23 42.19 -27.16
CA MET A 197 -8.39 43.38 -26.97
C MET A 197 -7.30 43.53 -28.04
N SER A 198 -6.71 42.43 -28.47
CA SER A 198 -5.68 42.40 -29.53
C SER A 198 -6.26 42.56 -30.95
N GLY A 199 -7.56 42.43 -31.11
CA GLY A 199 -8.20 42.42 -32.43
C GLY A 199 -7.95 41.18 -33.28
N TYR A 200 -7.33 40.15 -32.73
CA TYR A 200 -7.03 38.88 -33.40
C TYR A 200 -7.90 37.74 -32.86
N PRO A 201 -8.37 36.80 -33.66
CA PRO A 201 -8.49 36.87 -35.13
C PRO A 201 -9.41 38.01 -35.58
N SER A 202 -9.30 38.37 -36.87
CA SER A 202 -9.91 39.55 -37.48
C SER A 202 -11.44 39.45 -37.65
N TYR A 203 -12.15 39.09 -36.61
CA TYR A 203 -13.63 39.02 -36.57
C TYR A 203 -14.30 40.39 -36.46
N GLY A 204 -13.53 41.49 -36.31
CA GLY A 204 -14.02 42.83 -36.00
C GLY A 204 -14.11 43.10 -34.50
N GLN A 205 -14.96 44.04 -34.08
CA GLN A 205 -15.15 44.45 -32.69
C GLN A 205 -16.61 44.31 -32.28
N GLY A 206 -16.88 44.41 -30.98
CA GLY A 206 -18.21 44.29 -30.39
C GLY A 206 -18.60 42.88 -29.95
N ALA A 207 -19.81 42.74 -29.42
CA ALA A 207 -20.28 41.50 -28.77
C ALA A 207 -20.32 40.29 -29.75
N LYS A 208 -20.71 40.51 -31.00
CA LYS A 208 -20.74 39.46 -32.03
C LYS A 208 -19.33 38.92 -32.33
N ALA A 209 -18.34 39.81 -32.42
CA ALA A 209 -16.95 39.44 -32.64
C ALA A 209 -16.37 38.70 -31.43
N TYR A 210 -16.69 39.14 -30.20
CA TYR A 210 -16.32 38.41 -28.99
C TYR A 210 -16.92 36.99 -28.97
N GLY A 211 -18.21 36.85 -29.29
CA GLY A 211 -18.83 35.53 -29.41
C GLY A 211 -18.14 34.58 -30.37
N LYS A 212 -17.70 35.10 -31.54
CA LYS A 212 -16.91 34.31 -32.51
C LYS A 212 -15.54 33.93 -31.95
N ARG A 213 -14.83 34.85 -31.26
CA ARG A 213 -13.54 34.55 -30.61
C ARG A 213 -13.71 33.52 -29.47
N LEU A 214 -14.77 33.68 -28.69
CA LEU A 214 -15.10 32.71 -27.65
C LEU A 214 -15.30 31.30 -28.22
N GLY A 215 -16.13 31.17 -29.25
CA GLY A 215 -16.33 29.87 -29.94
C GLY A 215 -15.05 29.32 -30.56
N ALA A 216 -14.22 30.17 -31.17
CA ALA A 216 -12.94 29.79 -31.73
C ALA A 216 -11.94 29.33 -30.67
N THR A 217 -11.90 29.99 -29.50
CA THR A 217 -11.03 29.61 -28.39
C THR A 217 -11.45 28.27 -27.77
N PHE A 218 -12.76 28.04 -27.59
CA PHE A 218 -13.28 26.75 -27.16
C PHE A 218 -12.94 25.65 -28.18
N ALA A 219 -13.24 25.84 -29.45
CA ALA A 219 -12.97 24.86 -30.49
C ALA A 219 -11.47 24.51 -30.57
N GLY A 220 -10.61 25.51 -30.56
CA GLY A 220 -9.16 25.32 -30.56
C GLY A 220 -8.65 24.60 -29.29
N GLY A 221 -9.12 25.01 -28.12
CA GLY A 221 -8.75 24.39 -26.83
C GLY A 221 -9.20 22.94 -26.74
N TYR A 222 -10.46 22.67 -27.08
CA TYR A 222 -11.01 21.32 -27.09
C TYR A 222 -10.26 20.41 -28.07
N THR A 223 -10.02 20.89 -29.30
CA THR A 223 -9.25 20.12 -30.27
C THR A 223 -7.84 19.81 -29.77
N ASN A 224 -7.14 20.81 -29.23
CA ASN A 224 -5.79 20.62 -28.73
C ASN A 224 -5.72 19.59 -27.61
N ILE A 225 -6.63 19.66 -26.65
CA ILE A 225 -6.69 18.73 -25.50
C ILE A 225 -7.13 17.33 -25.97
N LEU A 226 -8.21 17.21 -26.73
CA LEU A 226 -8.68 15.89 -27.19
C LEU A 226 -7.68 15.20 -28.09
N VAL A 227 -7.13 15.92 -29.09
CA VAL A 227 -6.19 15.32 -30.02
C VAL A 227 -4.81 15.15 -29.39
N GLY A 228 -4.31 16.16 -28.69
CA GLY A 228 -2.94 16.18 -28.17
C GLY A 228 -2.75 15.41 -26.85
N ASP A 229 -3.81 15.27 -26.03
CA ASP A 229 -3.70 14.66 -24.70
C ASP A 229 -4.54 13.38 -24.54
N ALA A 230 -5.40 13.02 -25.52
CA ALA A 230 -6.16 11.77 -25.52
C ALA A 230 -5.96 10.92 -26.77
N VAL A 231 -6.33 11.42 -27.96
CA VAL A 231 -6.34 10.61 -29.19
C VAL A 231 -4.93 10.20 -29.62
N LEU A 232 -4.06 11.15 -29.90
CA LEU A 232 -2.69 10.86 -30.35
C LEU A 232 -1.87 10.12 -29.29
N PRO A 233 -1.91 10.47 -27.98
CA PRO A 233 -1.21 9.70 -26.96
C PRO A 233 -1.70 8.26 -26.84
N SER A 234 -2.98 8.01 -27.11
CA SER A 234 -3.53 6.64 -27.11
C SER A 234 -3.06 5.82 -28.31
N LEU A 235 -2.98 6.45 -29.48
CA LEU A 235 -2.53 5.79 -30.72
C LEU A 235 -1.01 5.58 -30.79
N LEU A 236 -0.25 6.55 -30.24
CA LEU A 236 1.21 6.56 -30.30
C LEU A 236 1.84 5.98 -29.01
N HIS A 237 1.02 5.51 -28.06
CA HIS A 237 1.47 4.99 -26.77
C HIS A 237 2.37 5.97 -26.00
N GLN A 238 2.00 7.26 -25.98
CA GLN A 238 2.75 8.35 -25.35
C GLN A 238 2.02 8.86 -24.09
N ASP A 239 2.79 9.35 -23.11
CA ASP A 239 2.27 10.03 -21.92
C ASP A 239 2.63 11.52 -22.00
N THR A 240 1.65 12.39 -22.25
CA THR A 240 1.83 13.84 -22.39
C THR A 240 1.82 14.59 -21.07
N ARG A 241 1.64 13.90 -19.92
CA ARG A 241 1.71 14.52 -18.60
C ARG A 241 3.11 15.07 -18.33
N TYR A 242 3.19 16.19 -17.63
CA TYR A 242 4.47 16.74 -17.19
C TYR A 242 5.01 15.94 -15.99
N LEU A 243 6.18 15.33 -16.15
CA LEU A 243 6.85 14.60 -15.09
C LEU A 243 7.72 15.56 -14.27
N TYR A 244 7.29 15.89 -13.06
CA TYR A 244 8.03 16.78 -12.18
C TYR A 244 9.37 16.18 -11.77
N GLN A 245 10.48 16.87 -12.07
CA GLN A 245 11.82 16.39 -11.70
C GLN A 245 12.13 16.62 -10.23
N GLY A 246 11.93 17.83 -9.74
CA GLY A 246 12.07 18.20 -8.31
C GLY A 246 13.45 18.08 -7.70
N THR A 247 14.35 17.33 -8.27
CA THR A 247 15.71 17.02 -7.76
C THR A 247 16.80 17.38 -8.77
N GLY A 248 18.03 17.57 -8.30
CA GLY A 248 19.17 17.94 -9.13
C GLY A 248 19.44 19.45 -9.15
N THR A 249 20.36 19.89 -10.00
CA THR A 249 20.75 21.29 -10.13
C THR A 249 19.66 22.11 -10.83
N THR A 250 19.59 23.41 -10.54
CA THR A 250 18.65 24.34 -11.20
C THR A 250 18.77 24.27 -12.72
N LYS A 251 20.00 24.15 -13.25
CA LYS A 251 20.23 24.01 -14.71
C LYS A 251 19.62 22.73 -15.26
N SER A 252 19.79 21.57 -14.56
CA SER A 252 19.21 20.30 -14.99
C SER A 252 17.68 20.37 -15.01
N ARG A 253 17.07 20.93 -13.96
CA ARG A 253 15.63 21.10 -13.84
C ARG A 253 15.07 22.04 -14.91
N LEU A 254 15.77 23.15 -15.19
CA LEU A 254 15.38 24.05 -16.25
C LEU A 254 15.44 23.40 -17.63
N LEU A 255 16.52 22.67 -17.93
CA LEU A 255 16.63 21.94 -19.21
C LEU A 255 15.54 20.87 -19.33
N HIS A 256 15.21 20.16 -18.26
CA HIS A 256 14.10 19.21 -18.23
C HIS A 256 12.77 19.91 -18.57
N ALA A 257 12.45 21.00 -17.88
CA ALA A 257 11.23 21.77 -18.12
C ALA A 257 11.15 22.30 -19.57
N LEU A 258 12.24 22.87 -20.08
CA LEU A 258 12.29 23.40 -21.45
C LEU A 258 12.22 22.32 -22.52
N SER A 259 12.72 21.12 -22.25
CA SER A 259 12.67 20.00 -23.18
C SER A 259 11.34 19.23 -23.17
N SER A 260 10.53 19.35 -22.12
CA SER A 260 9.30 18.58 -21.94
C SER A 260 8.26 18.71 -23.08
N PRO A 261 8.11 19.86 -23.78
CA PRO A 261 7.21 19.93 -24.95
C PRO A 261 7.67 19.12 -26.14
N PHE A 262 8.97 18.79 -26.20
CA PHE A 262 9.57 18.04 -27.30
C PHE A 262 9.80 16.58 -26.98
N VAL A 263 9.96 16.25 -25.72
CA VAL A 263 10.28 14.89 -25.25
C VAL A 263 9.30 14.47 -24.18
N VAL A 264 8.64 13.36 -24.41
CA VAL A 264 7.70 12.72 -23.48
C VAL A 264 8.15 11.31 -23.11
N ARG A 265 7.47 10.69 -22.17
CA ARG A 265 7.64 9.29 -21.85
C ARG A 265 6.66 8.44 -22.65
N GLY A 266 7.15 7.39 -23.32
CA GLY A 266 6.28 6.37 -23.88
C GLY A 266 5.68 5.46 -22.79
N ASP A 267 4.60 4.76 -23.11
CA ASP A 267 3.98 3.77 -22.20
C ASP A 267 4.96 2.61 -21.87
N ASN A 268 6.01 2.43 -22.69
CA ASN A 268 7.13 1.53 -22.46
C ASN A 268 8.19 2.08 -21.48
N GLY A 269 7.98 3.27 -20.93
CA GLY A 269 8.90 3.97 -20.02
C GLY A 269 10.08 4.70 -20.66
N ARG A 270 10.25 4.61 -21.99
CA ARG A 270 11.36 5.26 -22.73
C ARG A 270 11.02 6.71 -23.07
N ARG A 271 12.05 7.53 -23.29
CA ARG A 271 11.89 8.90 -23.77
C ARG A 271 11.70 8.89 -25.28
N GLU A 272 10.72 9.65 -25.75
CA GLU A 272 10.33 9.72 -27.17
C GLU A 272 10.05 11.17 -27.59
N ILE A 273 10.07 11.45 -28.88
CA ILE A 273 9.64 12.75 -29.40
C ILE A 273 8.13 12.90 -29.15
N ASN A 274 7.73 14.06 -28.67
CA ASN A 274 6.33 14.38 -28.33
C ASN A 274 5.50 14.66 -29.60
N PHE A 275 5.27 13.62 -30.41
CA PHE A 275 4.40 13.73 -31.58
C PHE A 275 2.95 14.06 -31.19
N SER A 276 2.49 13.57 -30.04
CA SER A 276 1.14 13.80 -29.57
C SER A 276 0.86 15.26 -29.25
N GLY A 277 1.68 15.88 -28.45
CA GLY A 277 1.47 17.28 -28.06
C GLY A 277 1.68 18.26 -29.25
N ILE A 278 2.68 18.01 -30.09
CA ILE A 278 2.93 18.82 -31.29
C ILE A 278 1.79 18.61 -32.29
N GLY A 279 1.38 17.35 -32.53
CA GLY A 279 0.29 16.97 -33.41
C GLY A 279 -1.06 17.56 -32.98
N GLY A 280 -1.36 17.59 -31.68
CA GLY A 280 -2.56 18.26 -31.16
C GLY A 280 -2.63 19.74 -31.49
N SER A 281 -1.50 20.46 -31.35
CA SER A 281 -1.41 21.89 -31.67
C SER A 281 -1.51 22.14 -33.18
N LEU A 282 -0.89 21.29 -34.03
CA LEU A 282 -1.04 21.34 -35.47
C LEU A 282 -2.48 21.06 -35.89
N ALA A 283 -3.12 20.05 -35.35
CA ALA A 283 -4.52 19.70 -35.59
C ALA A 283 -5.46 20.85 -35.24
N SER A 284 -5.26 21.48 -34.08
CA SER A 284 -6.01 22.64 -33.64
C SER A 284 -5.90 23.78 -34.62
N GLY A 285 -4.68 24.11 -35.07
CA GLY A 285 -4.43 25.13 -36.10
C GLY A 285 -5.03 24.78 -37.49
N ALA A 286 -4.95 23.51 -37.88
CA ALA A 286 -5.54 23.04 -39.14
C ALA A 286 -7.07 23.17 -39.14
N ILE A 287 -7.74 22.73 -38.05
CA ILE A 287 -9.19 22.83 -37.86
C ILE A 287 -9.63 24.30 -37.77
N ALA A 288 -8.79 25.18 -37.18
CA ALA A 288 -9.07 26.61 -37.08
C ALA A 288 -9.25 27.30 -38.46
N ASN A 289 -8.63 26.75 -39.49
CA ASN A 289 -8.85 27.24 -40.88
C ASN A 289 -10.31 27.16 -41.33
N ALA A 290 -11.12 26.27 -40.74
CA ALA A 290 -12.52 26.13 -41.07
C ALA A 290 -13.40 27.31 -40.58
N TYR A 291 -12.99 27.95 -39.49
CA TYR A 291 -13.82 28.98 -38.85
C TYR A 291 -13.14 30.33 -38.62
N TYR A 292 -11.84 30.45 -38.88
CA TYR A 292 -11.15 31.76 -38.84
C TYR A 292 -11.53 32.64 -40.05
N PRO A 293 -11.40 33.96 -39.95
CA PRO A 293 -11.53 34.86 -41.11
C PRO A 293 -10.51 34.52 -42.21
N ASP A 294 -10.86 34.71 -43.50
CA ASP A 294 -10.02 34.32 -44.64
C ASP A 294 -8.61 34.90 -44.58
N LYS A 295 -8.47 36.14 -44.11
CA LYS A 295 -7.15 36.78 -43.95
C LYS A 295 -6.24 36.21 -42.86
N ASP A 296 -6.81 35.45 -41.94
CA ASP A 296 -6.09 34.83 -40.82
C ASP A 296 -5.87 33.33 -41.04
N ARG A 297 -6.31 32.76 -42.16
CA ARG A 297 -6.19 31.33 -42.52
C ARG A 297 -4.83 31.00 -43.16
N GLY A 298 -4.64 29.74 -43.41
CA GLY A 298 -3.51 29.18 -44.18
C GLY A 298 -2.47 28.48 -43.28
N ALA A 299 -1.37 28.08 -43.89
CA ALA A 299 -0.28 27.36 -43.23
C ALA A 299 0.33 28.16 -42.07
N ARG A 300 0.33 29.50 -42.17
CA ARG A 300 0.81 30.38 -41.09
C ARG A 300 0.02 30.18 -39.81
N LEU A 301 -1.30 30.03 -39.88
CA LEU A 301 -2.14 29.78 -38.72
C LEU A 301 -1.77 28.43 -38.06
N VAL A 302 -1.60 27.39 -38.87
CA VAL A 302 -1.24 26.05 -38.38
C VAL A 302 0.12 26.07 -37.68
N LEU A 303 1.14 26.67 -38.32
CA LEU A 303 2.49 26.75 -37.74
C LEU A 303 2.55 27.64 -36.50
N SER A 304 1.86 28.79 -36.52
CA SER A 304 1.81 29.68 -35.36
C SER A 304 1.08 29.01 -34.19
N SER A 305 0.01 28.27 -34.43
CA SER A 305 -0.69 27.49 -33.39
C SER A 305 0.23 26.45 -32.74
N ALA A 306 1.05 25.77 -33.54
CA ALA A 306 2.03 24.81 -33.03
C ALA A 306 3.10 25.51 -32.18
N LEU A 307 3.66 26.63 -32.67
CA LEU A 307 4.68 27.40 -31.93
C LEU A 307 4.13 27.96 -30.63
N VAL A 308 2.94 28.54 -30.65
CA VAL A 308 2.26 29.05 -29.43
C VAL A 308 1.97 27.89 -28.44
N GLY A 309 1.51 26.75 -28.95
CA GLY A 309 1.26 25.56 -28.13
C GLY A 309 2.53 25.03 -27.46
N VAL A 310 3.63 24.92 -28.21
CA VAL A 310 4.94 24.50 -27.65
C VAL A 310 5.46 25.51 -26.66
N GLY A 311 5.42 26.81 -26.98
CA GLY A 311 5.86 27.90 -26.10
C GLY A 311 5.04 27.94 -24.79
N GLY A 312 3.72 27.76 -24.90
CA GLY A 312 2.83 27.71 -23.75
C GLY A 312 3.13 26.52 -22.81
N ARG A 313 3.35 25.33 -23.40
CA ARG A 313 3.77 24.15 -22.60
C ARG A 313 5.13 24.33 -21.95
N MET A 314 6.08 24.96 -22.67
CA MET A 314 7.40 25.28 -22.14
C MET A 314 7.31 26.24 -20.93
N ALA A 315 6.57 27.33 -21.07
CA ALA A 315 6.35 28.27 -19.98
C ALA A 315 5.65 27.60 -18.78
N ASN A 316 4.60 26.83 -19.04
CA ASN A 316 3.91 26.07 -18.01
C ASN A 316 4.85 25.08 -17.30
N ALA A 317 5.67 24.34 -18.03
CA ALA A 317 6.61 23.38 -17.46
C ALA A 317 7.63 24.07 -16.53
N VAL A 318 8.16 25.24 -16.91
CA VAL A 318 9.06 26.01 -16.04
C VAL A 318 8.34 26.46 -14.77
N VAL A 319 7.12 26.96 -14.90
CA VAL A 319 6.31 27.37 -13.74
C VAL A 319 5.97 26.17 -12.86
N GLN A 320 5.63 25.02 -13.44
CA GLN A 320 5.40 23.78 -12.73
C GLN A 320 6.63 23.24 -12.01
N GLU A 321 7.82 23.42 -12.58
CA GLU A 321 9.05 22.91 -11.98
C GLU A 321 9.53 23.76 -10.80
N PHE A 322 9.35 25.09 -10.84
CA PHE A 322 9.98 25.99 -9.87
C PHE A 322 9.03 26.70 -8.91
N LEU A 323 7.79 26.95 -9.36
CA LEU A 323 6.85 27.80 -8.61
C LEU A 323 5.69 27.00 -8.03
N LEU A 324 4.94 26.29 -8.86
CA LEU A 324 3.67 25.69 -8.49
C LEU A 324 3.72 24.54 -7.51
N PRO A 325 4.81 23.76 -7.36
CA PRO A 325 4.85 22.70 -6.35
C PRO A 325 4.62 23.19 -4.92
N LYS A 326 4.96 24.47 -4.65
CA LYS A 326 4.75 25.08 -3.33
C LYS A 326 3.28 25.42 -3.04
N PHE A 327 2.46 25.53 -4.08
CA PHE A 327 1.06 25.94 -4.00
C PHE A 327 0.08 24.85 -4.40
N THR A 328 0.59 23.69 -4.86
CA THR A 328 -0.23 22.54 -5.25
C THR A 328 -0.55 21.69 -4.03
N SER A 329 -1.84 21.43 -3.81
CA SER A 329 -2.28 20.47 -2.82
C SER A 329 -1.82 19.07 -3.25
N ARG A 330 -0.88 18.49 -2.52
CA ARG A 330 -0.44 17.11 -2.70
C ARG A 330 -1.11 16.25 -1.65
N HIS A 331 -1.63 15.13 -2.05
CA HIS A 331 -1.93 14.06 -1.11
C HIS A 331 -0.63 13.29 -0.92
N ASP A 332 0.23 13.79 -0.03
CA ASP A 332 1.35 13.01 0.49
C ASP A 332 0.79 11.84 1.28
N LYS A 333 0.44 10.76 0.59
CA LYS A 333 0.54 9.46 1.22
C LYS A 333 2.01 9.10 1.12
N ALA A 334 2.74 9.48 2.16
CA ALA A 334 3.99 8.86 2.47
C ALA A 334 3.81 7.35 2.35
N SER A 335 4.53 6.76 1.43
CA SER A 335 4.88 5.36 1.43
C SER A 335 5.54 5.05 2.77
N HIS A 336 4.86 4.33 3.62
CA HIS A 336 5.44 3.52 4.68
C HIS A 336 5.33 2.06 4.29
#